data_b5181b0a842d1aa710bc5739911d6a8f
#
_entry.id   b5181b0a842d1aa710bc5739911d6a8f
#
_cell.length_a   1.000
_cell.length_b   1.000
_cell.length_c   1.000
_cell.angle_alpha   90.00
_cell.angle_beta   90.00
_cell.angle_gamma   90.00
#
_symmetry.space_group_name_H-M   'P 1'
#
loop_
_entity.id
_entity.type
_entity.pdbx_description
1 polymer ?
#
loop_
_entity_poly.entity_id
_entity_poly.type
_entity_poly.pdbx_seq_one_letter_code
_entity_poly.pdbx_strand_id
1 'polypeptide(L)'
;LLFLHRVTKNINLLHEKEIEKMEKITSTLRLRMSAKDAHYGGELVDGAHMVHLFGDVATELLIKLDGDEGLFCAYDNVEFLAPTYAGDYIEAYGEIDKIGNTSRHMKFEARKVVVSRKDINASAADFLEEPIVVARASGTCVTPKEMKRK
;
A
#
# COMPACT_ATOMS: atom_id res chain seq x y z
N LEU A 1 6.19 38.86 25.48
CA LEU A 1 6.74 37.47 25.38
C LEU A 1 5.61 36.42 25.40
N LEU A 2 4.70 36.47 26.36
CA LEU A 2 3.54 35.53 26.47
C LEU A 2 2.58 35.58 25.28
N PHE A 3 2.36 36.76 24.71
CA PHE A 3 1.49 36.96 23.55
C PHE A 3 2.10 36.34 22.27
N LEU A 4 3.39 36.56 22.03
CA LEU A 4 4.11 35.96 20.91
C LEU A 4 4.15 34.43 21.00
N HIS A 5 4.33 33.88 22.19
CA HIS A 5 4.35 32.43 22.43
C HIS A 5 2.96 31.78 22.17
N ARG A 6 1.88 32.49 22.51
CA ARG A 6 0.51 32.04 22.23
C ARG A 6 0.16 32.10 20.74
N VAL A 7 0.63 33.12 20.04
CA VAL A 7 0.42 33.28 18.59
C VAL A 7 1.16 32.20 17.82
N THR A 8 2.42 31.93 18.18
CA THR A 8 3.23 30.87 17.54
C THR A 8 2.62 29.48 17.77
N LYS A 9 2.14 29.23 18.98
CA LYS A 9 1.49 27.96 19.33
C LYS A 9 0.16 27.76 18.57
N ASN A 10 -0.61 28.81 18.36
CA ASN A 10 -1.84 28.77 17.57
C ASN A 10 -1.57 28.59 16.08
N ILE A 11 -0.52 29.19 15.53
CA ILE A 11 -0.12 29.03 14.14
C ILE A 11 0.35 27.60 13.90
N ASN A 12 1.14 27.02 14.82
CA ASN A 12 1.57 25.62 14.72
C ASN A 12 0.40 24.64 14.82
N LEU A 13 -0.56 24.90 15.72
CA LEU A 13 -1.78 24.08 15.85
C LEU A 13 -2.68 24.14 14.61
N LEU A 14 -2.75 25.32 13.98
CA LEU A 14 -3.50 25.51 12.73
C LEU A 14 -2.79 24.81 11.56
N HIS A 15 -1.47 24.86 11.53
CA HIS A 15 -0.65 24.20 10.53
C HIS A 15 -0.72 22.67 10.68
N GLU A 16 -0.67 22.15 11.91
CA GLU A 16 -0.87 20.74 12.21
C GLU A 16 -2.28 20.27 11.82
N LYS A 17 -3.31 21.07 12.07
CA LYS A 17 -4.70 20.77 11.64
C LYS A 17 -4.90 20.87 10.13
N GLU A 18 -4.17 21.73 9.43
CA GLU A 18 -4.19 21.79 7.97
C GLU A 18 -3.45 20.61 7.35
N ILE A 19 -2.37 20.12 7.98
CA ILE A 19 -1.67 18.89 7.59
C ILE A 19 -2.54 17.65 7.84
N GLU A 20 -3.27 17.58 8.96
CA GLU A 20 -4.27 16.53 9.23
C GLU A 20 -5.46 16.57 8.27
N LYS A 21 -5.75 17.71 7.67
CA LYS A 21 -6.85 17.94 6.73
C LYS A 21 -6.47 17.68 5.28
N MET A 22 -5.21 17.41 4.98
CA MET A 22 -4.80 16.86 3.69
C MET A 22 -5.33 15.42 3.60
N GLU A 23 -6.37 15.21 2.78
CA GLU A 23 -6.86 13.87 2.47
C GLU A 23 -5.68 12.97 2.10
N LYS A 24 -5.49 11.89 2.86
CA LYS A 24 -4.49 10.88 2.54
C LYS A 24 -4.76 10.35 1.14
N ILE A 25 -3.75 10.38 0.30
CA ILE A 25 -3.82 9.76 -1.03
C ILE A 25 -3.60 8.27 -0.84
N THR A 26 -4.64 7.50 -1.08
CA THR A 26 -4.67 6.05 -0.89
C THR A 26 -5.10 5.32 -2.14
N SER A 27 -4.72 4.06 -2.23
CA SER A 27 -5.15 3.15 -3.29
C SER A 27 -5.30 1.74 -2.73
N THR A 28 -6.25 0.98 -3.25
CA THR A 28 -6.48 -0.42 -2.89
C THR A 28 -6.79 -1.23 -4.14
N LEU A 29 -6.06 -2.32 -4.32
CA LEU A 29 -6.35 -3.35 -5.30
C LEU A 29 -6.87 -4.60 -4.59
N ARG A 30 -7.95 -5.18 -5.10
CA ARG A 30 -8.48 -6.44 -4.60
C ARG A 30 -8.40 -7.50 -5.70
N LEU A 31 -7.74 -8.60 -5.40
CA LEU A 31 -7.46 -9.67 -6.36
C LEU A 31 -7.66 -11.04 -5.73
N ARG A 32 -8.13 -11.97 -6.55
CA ARG A 32 -8.07 -13.40 -6.23
C ARG A 32 -6.73 -13.96 -6.72
N MET A 33 -6.04 -14.69 -5.85
CA MET A 33 -4.82 -15.39 -6.22
C MET A 33 -5.17 -16.60 -7.09
N SER A 34 -4.61 -16.64 -8.28
CA SER A 34 -4.82 -17.75 -9.22
C SER A 34 -3.86 -18.91 -8.93
N ALA A 35 -4.16 -20.10 -9.50
CA ALA A 35 -3.22 -21.21 -9.49
C ALA A 35 -1.90 -20.86 -10.21
N LYS A 36 -1.93 -19.93 -11.15
CA LYS A 36 -0.76 -19.43 -11.88
C LYS A 36 0.14 -18.55 -11.00
N ASP A 37 -0.44 -17.85 -10.01
CA ASP A 37 0.31 -17.06 -9.03
C ASP A 37 0.98 -17.94 -7.96
N ALA A 38 0.46 -19.16 -7.75
CA ALA A 38 1.00 -20.13 -6.81
C ALA A 38 2.24 -20.82 -7.40
N HIS A 39 3.36 -20.13 -7.36
CA HIS A 39 4.63 -20.52 -7.96
C HIS A 39 5.35 -21.61 -7.17
N TYR A 40 5.16 -21.69 -5.85
CA TYR A 40 5.80 -22.68 -4.99
C TYR A 40 4.92 -23.90 -4.74
N GLY A 41 5.54 -24.97 -4.22
CA GLY A 41 4.85 -26.20 -3.85
C GLY A 41 3.72 -25.96 -2.85
N GLY A 42 2.70 -26.84 -2.87
CA GLY A 42 1.53 -26.72 -1.99
C GLY A 42 0.61 -25.55 -2.33
N GLU A 43 0.65 -25.06 -3.57
CA GLU A 43 -0.15 -23.91 -4.04
C GLU A 43 0.18 -22.59 -3.32
N LEU A 44 1.39 -22.49 -2.77
CA LEU A 44 1.87 -21.30 -2.09
C LEU A 44 2.23 -20.20 -3.11
N VAL A 45 1.69 -19.01 -2.89
CA VAL A 45 2.05 -17.80 -3.63
C VAL A 45 3.33 -17.23 -3.04
N ASP A 46 4.32 -16.93 -3.87
CA ASP A 46 5.59 -16.35 -3.43
C ASP A 46 5.41 -14.91 -2.91
N GLY A 47 6.26 -14.51 -1.96
CA GLY A 47 6.24 -13.16 -1.39
C GLY A 47 6.51 -12.06 -2.43
N ALA A 48 7.32 -12.35 -3.45
CA ALA A 48 7.58 -11.41 -4.54
C ALA A 48 6.30 -10.99 -5.28
N HIS A 49 5.28 -11.83 -5.31
CA HIS A 49 3.98 -11.48 -5.89
C HIS A 49 3.30 -10.33 -5.13
N MET A 50 3.41 -10.30 -3.79
CA MET A 50 2.91 -9.18 -2.98
C MET A 50 3.65 -7.88 -3.31
N VAL A 51 4.95 -7.94 -3.50
CA VAL A 51 5.77 -6.79 -3.92
C VAL A 51 5.36 -6.30 -5.31
N HIS A 52 5.02 -7.21 -6.21
CA HIS A 52 4.47 -6.87 -7.53
C HIS A 52 3.15 -6.08 -7.39
N LEU A 53 2.24 -6.52 -6.53
CA LEU A 53 0.99 -5.79 -6.26
C LEU A 53 1.24 -4.40 -5.67
N PHE A 54 2.22 -4.25 -4.80
CA PHE A 54 2.63 -2.94 -4.26
C PHE A 54 3.13 -2.00 -5.35
N GLY A 55 3.80 -2.54 -6.38
CA GLY A 55 4.18 -1.77 -7.56
C GLY A 55 2.97 -1.18 -8.30
N ASP A 56 1.92 -1.96 -8.50
CA ASP A 56 0.69 -1.51 -9.14
C ASP A 56 -0.06 -0.47 -8.27
N VAL A 57 -0.10 -0.69 -6.96
CA VAL A 57 -0.67 0.28 -6.00
C VAL A 57 0.11 1.60 -6.05
N ALA A 58 1.44 1.55 -6.03
CA ALA A 58 2.30 2.72 -6.12
C ALA A 58 2.07 3.51 -7.41
N THR A 59 1.93 2.81 -8.53
CA THR A 59 1.62 3.41 -9.83
C THR A 59 0.30 4.18 -9.79
N GLU A 60 -0.75 3.60 -9.24
CA GLU A 60 -2.04 4.28 -9.11
C GLU A 60 -1.96 5.51 -8.20
N LEU A 61 -1.19 5.43 -7.10
CA LEU A 61 -0.96 6.58 -6.22
C LEU A 61 -0.25 7.72 -6.94
N LEU A 62 0.76 7.42 -7.76
CA LEU A 62 1.47 8.42 -8.58
C LEU A 62 0.56 9.05 -9.62
N ILE A 63 -0.27 8.26 -10.29
CA ILE A 63 -1.26 8.77 -11.25
C ILE A 63 -2.26 9.71 -10.56
N LYS A 64 -2.74 9.36 -9.36
CA LYS A 64 -3.64 10.21 -8.58
C LYS A 64 -3.00 11.55 -8.22
N LEU A 65 -1.74 11.53 -7.78
CA LEU A 65 -1.04 12.74 -7.34
C LEU A 65 -0.49 13.56 -8.50
N ASP A 66 0.22 12.94 -9.41
CA ASP A 66 1.04 13.61 -10.42
C ASP A 66 0.48 13.52 -11.85
N GLY A 67 -0.51 12.63 -12.08
CA GLY A 67 -1.03 12.35 -13.42
C GLY A 67 -0.06 11.58 -14.31
N ASP A 68 0.92 10.91 -13.71
CA ASP A 68 1.97 10.14 -14.37
C ASP A 68 2.30 8.88 -13.57
N GLU A 69 2.70 7.80 -14.22
CA GLU A 69 3.04 6.54 -13.57
C GLU A 69 4.33 6.64 -12.74
N GLY A 70 5.21 7.58 -13.05
CA GLY A 70 6.50 7.73 -12.39
C GLY A 70 7.35 6.46 -12.40
N LEU A 71 8.23 6.36 -11.42
CA LEU A 71 9.14 5.23 -11.26
C LEU A 71 9.27 4.83 -9.80
N PHE A 72 9.25 3.54 -9.52
CA PHE A 72 9.58 3.02 -8.20
C PHE A 72 11.11 2.92 -8.07
N CYS A 73 11.71 3.66 -7.14
CA CYS A 73 13.18 3.72 -7.01
C CYS A 73 13.73 2.67 -6.05
N ALA A 74 13.14 2.53 -4.87
CA ALA A 74 13.64 1.62 -3.86
C ALA A 74 12.61 1.30 -2.78
N TYR A 75 12.59 0.06 -2.31
CA TYR A 75 11.98 -0.31 -1.04
C TYR A 75 13.00 -0.07 0.08
N ASP A 76 12.56 0.50 1.20
CA ASP A 76 13.36 0.61 2.42
C ASP A 76 13.02 -0.47 3.44
N ASN A 77 11.84 -1.08 3.33
CA ASN A 77 11.42 -2.21 4.15
C ASN A 77 10.46 -3.11 3.38
N VAL A 78 10.63 -4.42 3.53
CA VAL A 78 9.70 -5.45 3.06
C VAL A 78 9.62 -6.55 4.11
N GLU A 79 8.43 -6.86 4.57
CA GLU A 79 8.18 -7.93 5.54
C GLU A 79 7.14 -8.90 5.01
N PHE A 80 7.43 -10.18 5.10
CA PHE A 80 6.50 -11.27 4.80
C PHE A 80 6.02 -11.89 6.11
N LEU A 81 4.72 -11.78 6.40
CA LEU A 81 4.17 -12.01 7.73
C LEU A 81 3.28 -13.25 7.81
N ALA A 82 2.65 -13.64 6.71
CA ALA A 82 1.78 -14.82 6.65
C ALA A 82 1.74 -15.39 5.22
N PRO A 83 1.49 -16.70 5.07
CA PRO A 83 1.42 -17.32 3.75
C PRO A 83 0.12 -16.96 3.02
N THR A 84 0.20 -16.93 1.69
CA THR A 84 -0.92 -16.76 0.77
C THR A 84 -0.97 -17.94 -0.20
N TYR A 85 -2.15 -18.45 -0.46
CA TYR A 85 -2.37 -19.61 -1.32
C TYR A 85 -3.29 -19.29 -2.50
N ALA A 86 -3.21 -20.11 -3.55
CA ALA A 86 -4.17 -20.03 -4.66
C ALA A 86 -5.61 -20.08 -4.14
N GLY A 87 -6.46 -19.20 -4.65
CA GLY A 87 -7.85 -19.07 -4.22
C GLY A 87 -8.09 -18.06 -3.09
N ASP A 88 -7.05 -17.64 -2.38
CA ASP A 88 -7.16 -16.54 -1.40
C ASP A 88 -7.44 -15.21 -2.09
N TYR A 89 -8.20 -14.32 -1.44
CA TYR A 89 -8.38 -12.95 -1.89
C TYR A 89 -7.52 -12.01 -1.07
N ILE A 90 -6.77 -11.17 -1.77
CA ILE A 90 -5.84 -10.21 -1.19
C ILE A 90 -6.31 -8.78 -1.51
N GLU A 91 -6.32 -7.93 -0.51
CA GLU A 91 -6.38 -6.48 -0.67
C GLU A 91 -4.98 -5.90 -0.47
N ALA A 92 -4.42 -5.33 -1.53
CA ALA A 92 -3.17 -4.59 -1.49
C ALA A 92 -3.50 -3.10 -1.35
N TYR A 93 -3.17 -2.54 -0.20
CA TYR A 93 -3.39 -1.15 0.16
C TYR A 93 -2.09 -0.37 0.15
N GLY A 94 -2.15 0.88 -0.24
CA GLY A 94 -1.04 1.81 -0.11
C GLY A 94 -1.48 3.23 0.17
N GLU A 95 -0.58 4.00 0.75
CA GLU A 95 -0.75 5.42 1.02
C GLU A 95 0.55 6.17 0.77
N ILE A 96 0.44 7.43 0.34
CA ILE A 96 1.57 8.35 0.32
C ILE A 96 1.67 8.99 1.69
N ASP A 97 2.80 8.83 2.37
CA ASP A 97 3.04 9.38 3.71
C ASP A 97 4.00 10.58 3.70
N LYS A 98 4.77 10.78 2.62
CA LYS A 98 5.64 11.94 2.48
C LYS A 98 5.79 12.33 1.02
N ILE A 99 5.64 13.62 0.75
CA ILE A 99 5.82 14.23 -0.58
C ILE A 99 7.04 15.15 -0.53
N GLY A 100 8.07 14.80 -1.31
CA GLY A 100 9.24 15.66 -1.56
C GLY A 100 9.08 16.45 -2.87
N ASN A 101 10.15 17.03 -3.35
CA ASN A 101 10.13 17.78 -4.61
C ASN A 101 9.76 16.89 -5.80
N THR A 102 10.45 15.77 -5.97
CA THR A 102 10.16 14.74 -6.98
C THR A 102 9.88 13.38 -6.36
N SER A 103 10.21 13.18 -5.09
CA SER A 103 10.05 11.91 -4.37
C SER A 103 8.69 11.80 -3.69
N ARG A 104 8.17 10.57 -3.66
CA ARG A 104 6.95 10.17 -2.99
C ARG A 104 7.27 8.95 -2.14
N HIS A 105 7.29 9.10 -0.82
CA HIS A 105 7.43 7.96 0.07
C HIS A 105 6.05 7.34 0.32
N MET A 106 5.99 6.02 0.30
CA MET A 106 4.75 5.25 0.39
C MET A 106 4.88 4.13 1.39
N LYS A 107 3.74 3.79 2.01
CA LYS A 107 3.57 2.61 2.86
C LYS A 107 2.54 1.69 2.25
N PHE A 108 2.79 0.39 2.34
CA PHE A 108 1.95 -0.66 1.76
C PHE A 108 1.62 -1.74 2.76
N GLU A 109 0.42 -2.31 2.61
CA GLU A 109 -0.01 -3.47 3.37
C GLU A 109 -0.87 -4.38 2.50
N ALA A 110 -0.55 -5.67 2.45
CA ALA A 110 -1.37 -6.69 1.81
C ALA A 110 -2.10 -7.49 2.88
N ARG A 111 -3.43 -7.64 2.73
CA ARG A 111 -4.32 -8.33 3.67
C ARG A 111 -5.07 -9.43 2.97
N LYS A 112 -5.07 -10.62 3.57
CA LYS A 112 -5.96 -11.71 3.17
C LYS A 112 -7.34 -11.44 3.76
N VAL A 113 -8.36 -11.41 2.90
CA VAL A 113 -9.75 -11.13 3.29
C VAL A 113 -10.68 -12.31 3.05
N VAL A 114 -10.32 -13.20 2.13
CA VAL A 114 -10.99 -14.49 1.87
C VAL A 114 -9.92 -15.57 1.87
N VAL A 115 -10.17 -16.65 2.59
CA VAL A 115 -9.27 -17.80 2.69
C VAL A 115 -9.85 -19.01 1.98
N SER A 116 -9.04 -19.66 1.13
CA SER A 116 -9.38 -20.95 0.54
C SER A 116 -9.36 -22.03 1.63
N ARG A 117 -10.42 -22.84 1.69
CA ARG A 117 -10.61 -23.90 2.69
C ARG A 117 -10.54 -25.29 2.04
N LYS A 118 -9.44 -25.56 1.35
CA LYS A 118 -9.22 -26.87 0.70
C LYS A 118 -9.07 -28.01 1.68
N ASP A 119 -8.87 -27.71 2.96
CA ASP A 119 -8.98 -28.65 4.07
C ASP A 119 -10.39 -29.23 4.25
N ILE A 120 -11.42 -28.49 3.82
CA ILE A 120 -12.83 -28.94 3.85
C ILE A 120 -13.18 -29.69 2.55
N ASN A 121 -13.00 -29.03 1.41
CA ASN A 121 -13.15 -29.58 0.07
C ASN A 121 -12.49 -28.67 -0.98
N ALA A 122 -12.47 -29.10 -2.25
CA ALA A 122 -11.74 -28.42 -3.31
C ALA A 122 -12.21 -26.97 -3.62
N SER A 123 -13.43 -26.61 -3.26
CA SER A 123 -14.06 -25.32 -3.57
C SER A 123 -14.51 -24.51 -2.37
N ALA A 124 -14.33 -25.02 -1.15
CA ALA A 124 -14.69 -24.31 0.07
C ALA A 124 -13.80 -23.07 0.28
N ALA A 125 -14.40 -21.97 0.71
CA ALA A 125 -13.72 -20.72 1.06
C ALA A 125 -14.56 -19.95 2.09
N ASP A 126 -13.87 -19.14 2.91
CA ASP A 126 -14.49 -18.33 3.94
C ASP A 126 -14.04 -16.88 3.85
N PHE A 127 -14.96 -15.94 4.07
CA PHE A 127 -14.60 -14.57 4.43
C PHE A 127 -14.02 -14.54 5.85
N LEU A 128 -12.91 -13.82 6.02
CA LEU A 128 -12.32 -13.60 7.34
C LEU A 128 -13.02 -12.42 8.02
N GLU A 129 -13.44 -12.58 9.27
CA GLU A 129 -13.96 -11.46 10.08
C GLU A 129 -12.83 -10.44 10.35
N GLU A 130 -11.64 -10.93 10.69
CA GLU A 130 -10.42 -10.16 10.86
C GLU A 130 -9.46 -10.47 9.70
N PRO A 131 -9.19 -9.51 8.80
CA PRO A 131 -8.19 -9.71 7.76
C PRO A 131 -6.81 -10.06 8.33
N ILE A 132 -6.11 -10.92 7.63
CA ILE A 132 -4.74 -11.33 8.01
C ILE A 132 -3.75 -10.53 7.18
N VAL A 133 -2.88 -9.77 7.84
CA VAL A 133 -1.78 -9.06 7.17
C VAL A 133 -0.75 -10.09 6.70
N VAL A 134 -0.55 -10.19 5.40
CA VAL A 134 0.37 -11.15 4.78
C VAL A 134 1.72 -10.52 4.41
N ALA A 135 1.74 -9.23 4.13
CA ALA A 135 2.98 -8.50 3.85
C ALA A 135 2.82 -7.01 4.18
N ARG A 136 3.93 -6.38 4.53
CA ARG A 136 4.07 -4.92 4.64
C ARG A 136 5.31 -4.47 3.90
N ALA A 137 5.27 -3.26 3.38
CA ALA A 137 6.43 -2.65 2.76
C ALA A 137 6.36 -1.13 2.87
N SER A 138 7.49 -0.49 2.66
CA SER A 138 7.61 0.93 2.41
C SER A 138 8.69 1.19 1.37
N GLY A 139 8.57 2.31 0.68
CA GLY A 139 9.51 2.63 -0.37
C GLY A 139 9.32 4.02 -0.94
N THR A 140 10.20 4.39 -1.85
CA THR A 140 10.22 5.70 -2.50
C THR A 140 10.04 5.57 -4.00
N CYS A 141 9.06 6.31 -4.50
CA CYS A 141 8.85 6.54 -5.93
C CYS A 141 9.28 7.94 -6.32
N VAL A 142 9.51 8.17 -7.59
CA VAL A 142 9.88 9.47 -8.16
C VAL A 142 9.03 9.76 -9.38
N THR A 143 8.50 10.98 -9.44
CA THR A 143 7.96 11.55 -10.68
C THR A 143 8.87 12.71 -11.09
N PRO A 144 9.61 12.57 -12.20
CA PRO A 144 10.42 13.67 -12.74
C PRO A 144 9.57 14.92 -12.94
N LYS A 145 10.17 16.08 -12.71
CA LYS A 145 9.46 17.37 -12.71
C LYS A 145 8.74 17.66 -14.02
N GLU A 146 9.36 17.29 -15.14
CA GLU A 146 8.83 17.43 -16.48
C GLU A 146 7.67 16.49 -16.81
N MET A 147 7.49 15.42 -16.04
CA MET A 147 6.43 14.42 -16.23
C MET A 147 5.15 14.74 -15.44
N LYS A 148 5.23 15.63 -14.47
CA LYS A 148 4.06 16.03 -13.68
C LYS A 148 3.03 16.74 -14.54
N ARG A 149 1.78 16.34 -14.42
CA ARG A 149 0.65 16.93 -15.14
C ARG A 149 -0.42 17.53 -14.22
N LYS A 150 -0.23 17.36 -12.91
CA LYS A 150 -1.09 17.93 -11.84
C LYS A 150 -0.23 18.64 -10.81
#